data_69f3df41961ac30e891014fa281190b9
#
_entry.id   69f3df41961ac30e891014fa281190b9
#
_cell.length_a   1.000
_cell.length_b   1.000
_cell.length_c   1.000
_cell.angle_alpha   90.00
_cell.angle_beta   90.00
_cell.angle_gamma   90.00
#
_symmetry.space_group_name_H-M   'P 1'
#
loop_
_entity.id
_entity.type
_entity.pdbx_description
1 polymer ?
#
loop_
_entity_poly.entity_id
_entity_poly.type
_entity_poly.pdbx_seq_one_letter_code
_entity_poly.pdbx_strand_id
1 'polypeptide(L)'
;MAGAGGILVDPGGQVEQRFAWELGSRTNNEAEWMALLQGLHLIRDKNLWKVLIFGDSRHVIYKMINGYPSGDIKCRRLYKKAKLLLPHSFEVFHILRHNNKEADIMANVGARLPQGHFSQDGEPSYLKYIP
;
A
#
# COMPACT_ATOMS: atom_id res chain seq x y z
N MET A 1 6.14 15.71 4.94
CA MET A 1 4.99 15.18 4.18
C MET A 1 5.15 13.68 4.01
N ALA A 2 4.07 12.95 4.13
CA ALA A 2 4.08 11.51 3.97
C ALA A 2 3.61 11.11 2.57
N GLY A 3 4.13 10.01 2.08
CA GLY A 3 3.71 9.42 0.82
C GLY A 3 3.51 7.93 0.95
N ALA A 4 2.57 7.41 0.19
CA ALA A 4 2.38 5.98 0.01
C ALA A 4 2.79 5.60 -1.40
N GLY A 5 3.35 4.43 -1.57
CA GLY A 5 3.74 3.96 -2.87
C GLY A 5 3.92 2.46 -2.92
N GLY A 6 3.85 1.92 -4.10
CA GLY A 6 4.03 0.50 -4.31
C GLY A 6 4.11 0.13 -5.77
N ILE A 7 4.29 -1.15 -5.98
CA ILE A 7 4.32 -1.71 -7.33
C ILE A 7 3.45 -2.97 -7.37
N LEU A 8 2.83 -3.19 -8.51
CA LEU A 8 2.15 -4.45 -8.83
C LEU A 8 2.99 -5.18 -9.86
N VAL A 9 3.34 -6.42 -9.56
CA VAL A 9 4.22 -7.25 -10.39
C VAL A 9 3.42 -8.47 -10.85
N ASP A 10 3.52 -8.82 -12.13
CA ASP A 10 2.87 -10.01 -12.65
C ASP A 10 3.63 -11.29 -12.25
N PRO A 11 3.06 -12.48 -12.47
CA PRO A 11 3.74 -13.74 -12.13
C PRO A 11 5.08 -13.96 -12.83
N GLY A 12 5.31 -13.31 -13.95
CA GLY A 12 6.57 -13.38 -14.69
C GLY A 12 7.66 -12.44 -14.17
N GLY A 13 7.35 -11.64 -13.14
CA GLY A 13 8.29 -10.69 -12.57
C GLY A 13 8.32 -9.32 -13.23
N GLN A 14 7.44 -9.07 -14.19
CA GLN A 14 7.35 -7.77 -14.84
C GLN A 14 6.50 -6.81 -14.03
N VAL A 15 6.97 -5.57 -13.89
CA VAL A 15 6.18 -4.53 -13.22
C VAL A 15 4.99 -4.17 -14.10
N GLU A 16 3.80 -4.45 -13.60
CA GLU A 16 2.55 -4.17 -14.30
C GLU A 16 2.09 -2.74 -14.05
N GLN A 17 2.27 -2.25 -12.83
CA GLN A 17 1.84 -0.92 -12.45
C GLN A 17 2.63 -0.39 -11.26
N ARG A 18 2.89 0.91 -11.26
CA ARG A 18 3.46 1.64 -10.13
C ARG A 18 2.45 2.66 -9.66
N PHE A 19 2.43 2.93 -8.35
CA PHE A 19 1.57 3.98 -7.80
C PHE A 19 2.30 4.78 -6.74
N ALA A 20 1.90 6.05 -6.61
CA ALA A 20 2.38 6.94 -5.56
C ALA A 20 1.24 7.87 -5.15
N TRP A 21 1.15 8.18 -3.86
CA TRP A 21 0.03 8.93 -3.30
C TRP A 21 0.54 9.89 -2.24
N GLU A 22 0.23 11.18 -2.38
CA GLU A 22 0.54 12.18 -1.37
C GLU A 22 -0.52 12.10 -0.26
N LEU A 23 -0.08 11.96 0.99
CA LEU A 23 -0.95 11.67 2.13
C LEU A 23 -1.11 12.84 3.11
N GLY A 24 -0.39 13.95 2.87
CA GLY A 24 -0.33 15.04 3.84
C GLY A 24 0.47 14.66 5.07
N SER A 25 0.06 15.16 6.23
CA SER A 25 0.72 14.85 7.50
C SER A 25 0.16 13.56 8.07
N ARG A 26 0.92 12.49 7.94
CA ARG A 26 0.57 11.16 8.46
C ARG A 26 1.77 10.57 9.18
N THR A 27 1.53 9.68 10.14
CA THR A 27 2.61 8.90 10.74
C THR A 27 3.15 7.88 9.73
N ASN A 28 4.36 7.37 9.98
CA ASN A 28 4.94 6.33 9.13
C ASN A 28 4.04 5.09 9.08
N ASN A 29 3.46 4.69 10.20
CA ASN A 29 2.56 3.53 10.25
C ASN A 29 1.28 3.77 9.44
N GLU A 30 0.68 4.95 9.54
CA GLU A 30 -0.48 5.30 8.72
C GLU A 30 -0.13 5.25 7.22
N ALA A 31 1.01 5.81 6.84
CA ALA A 31 1.46 5.81 5.45
C ALA A 31 1.64 4.39 4.91
N GLU A 32 2.20 3.48 5.71
CA GLU A 32 2.37 2.09 5.33
C GLU A 32 1.03 1.37 5.12
N TRP A 33 0.06 1.58 6.02
CA TRP A 33 -1.29 1.04 5.85
C TRP A 33 -1.98 1.59 4.61
N MET A 34 -1.81 2.89 4.33
CA MET A 34 -2.42 3.52 3.17
C MET A 34 -1.80 3.02 1.86
N ALA A 35 -0.50 2.72 1.85
CA ALA A 35 0.14 2.07 0.71
C ALA A 35 -0.47 0.69 0.42
N LEU A 36 -0.67 -0.11 1.45
CA LEU A 36 -1.32 -1.41 1.31
C LEU A 36 -2.75 -1.27 0.77
N LEU A 37 -3.53 -0.34 1.33
CA LEU A 37 -4.90 -0.10 0.86
C LEU A 37 -4.94 0.26 -0.62
N GLN A 38 -4.04 1.13 -1.07
CA GLN A 38 -3.98 1.52 -2.47
C GLN A 38 -3.66 0.34 -3.38
N GLY A 39 -2.70 -0.49 -2.97
CA GLY A 39 -2.38 -1.72 -3.70
C GLY A 39 -3.58 -2.66 -3.78
N LEU A 40 -4.32 -2.82 -2.69
CA LEU A 40 -5.51 -3.66 -2.65
C LEU A 40 -6.65 -3.13 -3.54
N HIS A 41 -6.82 -1.81 -3.62
CA HIS A 41 -7.77 -1.20 -4.54
C HIS A 41 -7.41 -1.50 -5.99
N LEU A 42 -6.12 -1.41 -6.35
CA LEU A 42 -5.66 -1.75 -7.70
C LEU A 42 -5.92 -3.22 -8.03
N ILE A 43 -5.67 -4.11 -7.07
CA ILE A 43 -5.94 -5.55 -7.22
C ILE A 43 -7.42 -5.79 -7.49
N ARG A 44 -8.29 -5.12 -6.74
CA ARG A 44 -9.74 -5.22 -6.92
C ARG A 44 -10.19 -4.68 -8.27
N ASP A 45 -9.67 -3.53 -8.69
CA ASP A 45 -10.00 -2.92 -9.98
C ASP A 45 -9.60 -3.82 -11.15
N LYS A 46 -8.53 -4.60 -11.00
CA LYS A 46 -8.05 -5.54 -12.00
C LYS A 46 -8.69 -6.92 -11.89
N ASN A 47 -9.59 -7.13 -10.94
CA ASN A 47 -10.28 -8.41 -10.69
C ASN A 47 -9.33 -9.57 -10.41
N LEU A 48 -8.23 -9.31 -9.75
CA LEU A 48 -7.29 -10.35 -9.36
C LEU A 48 -7.81 -11.08 -8.12
N TRP A 49 -7.83 -12.40 -8.16
CA TRP A 49 -8.39 -13.22 -7.08
C TRP A 49 -7.33 -13.89 -6.21
N LYS A 50 -6.07 -13.83 -6.64
CA LYS A 50 -4.94 -14.41 -5.90
C LYS A 50 -3.75 -13.47 -5.97
N VAL A 51 -3.19 -13.11 -4.81
CA VAL A 51 -2.04 -12.22 -4.72
C VAL A 51 -1.08 -12.65 -3.63
N LEU A 52 0.18 -12.28 -3.81
CA LEU A 52 1.21 -12.34 -2.79
C LEU A 52 1.56 -10.91 -2.41
N ILE A 53 1.52 -10.62 -1.12
CA ILE A 53 1.77 -9.28 -0.59
C ILE A 53 3.12 -9.29 0.13
N PHE A 54 4.03 -8.42 -0.30
CA PHE A 54 5.35 -8.27 0.30
C PHE A 54 5.49 -6.86 0.85
N GLY A 55 5.92 -6.74 2.09
CA GLY A 55 6.14 -5.44 2.70
C GLY A 55 7.29 -5.46 3.70
N ASP A 56 7.92 -4.31 3.90
CA ASP A 56 9.03 -4.16 4.85
C ASP A 56 8.59 -3.60 6.21
N SER A 57 7.35 -3.18 6.35
CA SER A 57 6.81 -2.70 7.61
C SER A 57 6.39 -3.88 8.49
N ARG A 58 7.13 -4.14 9.55
CA ARG A 58 6.76 -5.17 10.52
C ARG A 58 5.41 -4.90 11.15
N HIS A 59 5.11 -3.62 11.44
CA HIS A 59 3.83 -3.22 12.01
C HIS A 59 2.67 -3.71 11.12
N VAL A 60 2.71 -3.39 9.82
CA VAL A 60 1.64 -3.77 8.90
C VAL A 60 1.58 -5.28 8.70
N ILE A 61 2.71 -5.89 8.38
CA ILE A 61 2.77 -7.30 8.00
C ILE A 61 2.34 -8.20 9.16
N TYR A 62 2.86 -7.96 10.37
CA TYR A 62 2.51 -8.79 11.52
C TYR A 62 1.06 -8.60 11.96
N LYS A 63 0.51 -7.38 11.84
CA LYS A 63 -0.92 -7.15 12.12
C LYS A 63 -1.81 -7.84 11.09
N MET A 64 -1.40 -7.87 9.82
CA MET A 64 -2.14 -8.61 8.79
C MET A 64 -2.16 -10.12 9.07
N ILE A 65 -1.06 -10.67 9.57
CA ILE A 65 -0.95 -12.09 9.88
C ILE A 65 -1.66 -12.43 11.20
N ASN A 66 -1.45 -11.65 12.24
CA ASN A 66 -1.85 -11.99 13.61
C ASN A 66 -3.12 -11.28 14.09
N GLY A 67 -3.60 -10.29 13.35
CA GLY A 67 -4.74 -9.48 13.76
C GLY A 67 -4.33 -8.22 14.52
N TYR A 68 -5.28 -7.31 14.69
CA TYR A 68 -5.06 -6.01 15.32
C TYR A 68 -6.15 -5.74 16.36
N PRO A 69 -6.13 -6.45 17.50
CA PRO A 69 -7.21 -6.35 18.49
C PRO A 69 -7.26 -5.02 19.23
N SER A 70 -6.11 -4.34 19.40
CA SER A 70 -6.01 -3.07 20.12
C SER A 70 -4.84 -2.26 19.57
N GLY A 71 -4.79 -0.97 19.94
CA GLY A 71 -3.73 -0.07 19.52
C GLY A 71 -4.28 1.21 18.90
N ASP A 72 -3.50 1.84 18.04
CA ASP A 72 -3.85 3.10 17.39
C ASP A 72 -5.16 2.95 16.59
N ILE A 73 -6.13 3.81 16.94
CA ILE A 73 -7.47 3.78 16.32
C ILE A 73 -7.39 4.02 14.82
N LYS A 74 -6.57 4.97 14.37
CA LYS A 74 -6.45 5.30 12.94
C LYS A 74 -5.88 4.13 12.15
N CYS A 75 -4.79 3.54 12.60
CA CYS A 75 -4.19 2.37 11.98
C CYS A 75 -5.13 1.17 12.02
N ARG A 76 -5.86 1.00 13.12
CA ARG A 76 -6.82 -0.10 13.24
C ARG A 76 -7.97 0.03 12.25
N ARG A 77 -8.44 1.24 11.99
CA ARG A 77 -9.46 1.49 10.95
C ARG A 77 -8.93 1.14 9.57
N LEU A 78 -7.68 1.50 9.28
CA LEU A 78 -7.03 1.17 8.01
C LEU A 78 -6.84 -0.33 7.86
N TYR A 79 -6.46 -1.01 8.93
CA TYR A 79 -6.38 -2.47 8.99
C TYR A 79 -7.73 -3.11 8.64
N LYS A 80 -8.82 -2.64 9.25
CA LYS A 80 -10.16 -3.18 8.97
C LYS A 80 -10.55 -3.00 7.51
N LYS A 81 -10.27 -1.85 6.92
CA LYS A 81 -10.50 -1.61 5.49
C LYS A 81 -9.68 -2.55 4.63
N ALA A 82 -8.41 -2.76 4.96
CA ALA A 82 -7.55 -3.71 4.24
C ALA A 82 -8.11 -5.11 4.27
N LYS A 83 -8.58 -5.57 5.42
CA LYS A 83 -9.20 -6.89 5.55
C LYS A 83 -10.40 -7.08 4.63
N LEU A 84 -11.21 -6.02 4.46
CA LEU A 84 -12.37 -6.07 3.57
C LEU A 84 -11.98 -6.11 2.08
N LEU A 85 -10.82 -5.58 1.73
CA LEU A 85 -10.35 -5.49 0.34
C LEU A 85 -9.53 -6.69 -0.11
N LEU A 86 -9.14 -7.58 0.82
CA LEU A 86 -8.31 -8.73 0.48
C LEU A 86 -8.99 -9.61 -0.57
N PRO A 87 -8.23 -10.12 -1.56
CA PRO A 87 -8.78 -11.03 -2.55
C PRO A 87 -9.10 -12.40 -1.93
N HIS A 88 -9.76 -13.27 -2.70
CA HIS A 88 -10.14 -14.59 -2.24
C HIS A 88 -8.96 -15.41 -1.73
N SER A 89 -7.82 -15.33 -2.39
CA SER A 89 -6.60 -16.04 -1.99
C SER A 89 -5.46 -15.05 -1.87
N PHE A 90 -4.79 -15.04 -0.73
CA PHE A 90 -3.66 -14.16 -0.50
C PHE A 90 -2.67 -14.78 0.48
N GLU A 91 -1.42 -14.35 0.39
CA GLU A 91 -0.39 -14.63 1.38
C GLU A 91 0.37 -13.33 1.64
N VAL A 92 0.86 -13.15 2.86
CA VAL A 92 1.54 -11.93 3.30
C VAL A 92 2.93 -12.29 3.82
N PHE A 93 3.94 -11.59 3.33
CA PHE A 93 5.34 -11.86 3.68
C PHE A 93 6.05 -10.59 4.10
N HIS A 94 6.83 -10.66 5.15
CA HIS A 94 7.75 -9.60 5.53
C HIS A 94 9.06 -9.77 4.75
N ILE A 95 9.55 -8.66 4.17
CA ILE A 95 10.85 -8.63 3.49
C ILE A 95 11.70 -7.52 4.07
N LEU A 96 13.01 -7.61 3.88
CA LEU A 96 13.92 -6.54 4.30
C LEU A 96 13.79 -5.34 3.37
N ARG A 97 13.99 -4.14 3.92
CA ARG A 97 13.81 -2.89 3.17
C ARG A 97 14.63 -2.84 1.87
N HIS A 98 15.85 -3.34 1.89
CA HIS A 98 16.69 -3.33 0.67
C HIS A 98 16.13 -4.21 -0.46
N ASN A 99 15.20 -5.12 -0.15
CA ASN A 99 14.50 -5.91 -1.15
C ASN A 99 13.16 -5.29 -1.58
N ASN A 100 12.81 -4.13 -1.00
CA ASN A 100 11.56 -3.42 -1.29
C ASN A 100 11.83 -2.01 -1.88
N LYS A 101 12.94 -1.85 -2.58
CA LYS A 101 13.41 -0.53 -3.04
C LYS A 101 12.44 0.17 -3.98
N GLU A 102 11.84 -0.57 -4.91
CA GLU A 102 10.95 0.04 -5.90
C GLU A 102 9.70 0.63 -5.24
N ALA A 103 9.11 -0.08 -4.29
CA ALA A 103 7.96 0.43 -3.54
C ALA A 103 8.36 1.64 -2.69
N ASP A 104 9.55 1.62 -2.07
CA ASP A 104 10.07 2.74 -1.29
C ASP A 104 10.30 3.97 -2.17
N ILE A 105 10.85 3.80 -3.36
CA ILE A 105 11.00 4.88 -4.35
C ILE A 105 9.63 5.49 -4.66
N MET A 106 8.61 4.69 -4.88
CA MET A 106 7.27 5.19 -5.18
C MET A 106 6.65 5.92 -3.99
N ALA A 107 6.92 5.50 -2.75
CA ALA A 107 6.48 6.23 -1.55
C ALA A 107 7.14 7.62 -1.49
N ASN A 108 8.42 7.72 -1.83
CA ASN A 108 9.12 9.01 -1.88
C ASN A 108 8.59 9.90 -3.00
N VAL A 109 8.22 9.33 -4.14
CA VAL A 109 7.55 10.07 -5.21
C VAL A 109 6.22 10.62 -4.69
N GLY A 110 5.42 9.80 -4.00
CA GLY A 110 4.15 10.22 -3.41
C GLY A 110 4.31 11.40 -2.46
N ALA A 111 5.32 11.38 -1.59
CA ALA A 111 5.57 12.45 -0.64
C ALA A 111 5.89 13.80 -1.31
N ARG A 112 6.32 13.79 -2.57
CA ARG A 112 6.67 14.97 -3.35
C ARG A 112 5.57 15.47 -4.27
N LEU A 113 4.47 14.71 -4.40
CA LEU A 113 3.34 15.12 -5.23
C LEU A 113 2.61 16.31 -4.61
N PRO A 114 1.89 17.10 -5.43
CA PRO A 114 1.00 18.11 -4.89
C PRO A 114 -0.01 17.50 -3.93
N GLN A 115 -0.45 18.28 -2.94
CA GLN A 115 -1.34 17.80 -1.90
C GLN A 115 -2.59 17.12 -2.48
N GLY A 116 -2.88 15.94 -1.98
CA GLY A 116 -4.05 15.16 -2.39
C GLY A 116 -3.94 14.49 -3.76
N HIS A 117 -2.77 14.60 -4.42
CA HIS A 117 -2.59 13.97 -5.73
C HIS A 117 -2.18 12.52 -5.61
N PHE A 118 -2.57 11.77 -6.62
CA PHE A 118 -2.26 10.37 -6.81
C PHE A 118 -1.59 10.20 -8.17
N SER A 119 -0.54 9.40 -8.23
CA SER A 119 0.15 9.09 -9.48
C SER A 119 0.08 7.58 -9.72
N GLN A 120 -0.26 7.21 -10.92
CA GLN A 120 -0.28 5.82 -11.35
C GLN A 120 0.56 5.74 -12.63
N ASP A 121 1.59 4.90 -12.62
CA ASP A 121 2.59 4.81 -13.69
C ASP A 121 3.32 6.13 -13.94
N GLY A 122 3.48 6.95 -12.87
CA GLY A 122 4.17 8.24 -12.97
C GLY A 122 3.29 9.42 -13.37
N GLU A 123 2.04 9.19 -13.75
CA GLU A 123 1.12 10.24 -14.16
C GLU A 123 0.34 10.77 -12.95
N PRO A 124 0.51 12.05 -12.56
CA PRO A 124 -0.24 12.61 -11.45
C PRO A 124 -1.74 12.68 -11.76
N SER A 125 -2.56 12.37 -10.77
CA SER A 125 -4.00 12.54 -10.85
C SER A 125 -4.54 12.90 -9.47
N TYR A 126 -5.79 13.37 -9.41
CA TYR A 126 -6.43 13.65 -8.15
C TYR A 126 -6.75 12.34 -7.42
N LEU A 127 -6.64 12.40 -6.10
CA LEU A 127 -6.94 11.27 -5.24
C LEU A 127 -8.40 10.85 -5.41
N LYS A 128 -8.63 9.57 -5.68
CA LYS A 128 -9.97 9.00 -5.83
C LYS A 128 -10.42 8.23 -4.61
N TYR A 129 -9.47 7.71 -3.83
CA TYR A 129 -9.75 6.89 -2.66
C TYR A 129 -9.27 7.61 -1.41
N ILE A 130 -10.14 7.70 -0.43
CA ILE A 130 -9.82 8.23 0.90
C ILE A 130 -10.06 7.10 1.89
N PRO A 131 -9.01 6.61 2.54
CA PRO A 131 -9.15 5.54 3.53
C PRO A 131 -10.00 5.93 4.72
#